data_50ca5e4c9ffb923a00612027b7f123bd
#
_entry.id   50ca5e4c9ffb923a00612027b7f123bd
#
_cell.length_a   1.000
_cell.length_b   1.000
_cell.length_c   1.000
_cell.angle_alpha   90.00
_cell.angle_beta   90.00
_cell.angle_gamma   90.00
#
_symmetry.space_group_name_H-M   'P 1'
#
loop_
_entity.id
_entity.type
_entity.pdbx_description
1 polymer ?
#
loop_
_entity_poly.entity_id
_entity_poly.type
_entity_poly.pdbx_seq_one_letter_code
_entity_poly.pdbx_strand_id
1 'polypeptide(L)'
;MNVRRSVRIVGPGRAGGAMARALADIGWQVLEPVDRSVDPTEVGLDVDLVLIATPDAAIAEVARAIEPSSTTVVAHLSGALGPDVLAPHPHRAAIHPLTSMPTADIGALRLRRSCWFALDAETPESMDCLESIVRDLGGRSFRVDESRRANYHAAAAIASNHVVALLGSAERVAADAGVPIEAYLELVRATIDNIEDLGVADALTGPVARGDWDTVARHRAAIDPSELELYDALVEATRRVVDSSTQRESSLPPRPTDS
;
A
#
# COMPACT_ATOMS: atom_id res chain seq x y z
N MET A 1 -15.75 24.04 -22.65
CA MET A 1 -15.90 22.58 -22.80
C MET A 1 -14.80 21.99 -21.96
N ASN A 2 -15.15 21.23 -20.90
CA ASN A 2 -14.12 20.51 -20.13
C ASN A 2 -13.58 19.39 -21.04
N VAL A 3 -12.33 19.50 -21.46
CA VAL A 3 -11.67 18.45 -22.23
C VAL A 3 -11.60 17.23 -21.29
N ARG A 4 -12.27 16.15 -21.69
CA ARG A 4 -12.30 14.90 -20.89
C ARG A 4 -10.93 14.26 -21.01
N ARG A 5 -10.24 14.10 -19.89
CA ARG A 5 -8.92 13.45 -19.88
C ARG A 5 -9.04 11.98 -20.26
N SER A 6 -8.09 11.50 -21.02
CA SER A 6 -8.03 10.13 -21.53
C SER A 6 -6.90 9.34 -20.88
N VAL A 7 -7.16 8.06 -20.63
CA VAL A 7 -6.15 7.14 -20.08
C VAL A 7 -6.22 5.78 -20.80
N ARG A 8 -5.07 5.21 -21.04
CA ARG A 8 -4.89 3.84 -21.50
C ARG A 8 -4.13 3.03 -20.47
N ILE A 9 -4.67 1.87 -20.10
CA ILE A 9 -4.07 0.97 -19.11
C ILE A 9 -3.34 -0.15 -19.84
N VAL A 10 -2.06 -0.35 -19.51
CA VAL A 10 -1.26 -1.48 -19.97
C VAL A 10 -1.12 -2.49 -18.83
N GLY A 11 -1.68 -3.67 -19.01
CA GLY A 11 -1.78 -4.69 -17.98
C GLY A 11 -3.09 -4.63 -17.18
N PRO A 12 -4.21 -5.16 -17.76
CA PRO A 12 -5.55 -5.09 -17.13
C PRO A 12 -5.75 -6.12 -16.01
N GLY A 13 -4.70 -6.32 -15.17
CA GLY A 13 -4.75 -7.15 -13.98
C GLY A 13 -5.55 -6.51 -12.84
N ARG A 14 -5.35 -7.00 -11.60
CA ARG A 14 -6.07 -6.49 -10.42
C ARG A 14 -5.91 -4.99 -10.22
N ALA A 15 -4.67 -4.49 -10.23
CA ALA A 15 -4.37 -3.08 -10.02
C ALA A 15 -4.78 -2.22 -11.23
N GLY A 16 -4.41 -2.62 -12.45
CA GLY A 16 -4.77 -1.90 -13.66
C GLY A 16 -6.28 -1.87 -13.89
N GLY A 17 -6.98 -2.97 -13.68
CA GLY A 17 -8.44 -3.03 -13.75
C GLY A 17 -9.13 -2.16 -12.67
N ALA A 18 -8.56 -2.09 -11.45
CA ALA A 18 -9.07 -1.21 -10.40
C ALA A 18 -8.92 0.27 -10.78
N MET A 19 -7.76 0.68 -11.28
CA MET A 19 -7.52 2.04 -11.75
C MET A 19 -8.43 2.40 -12.94
N ALA A 20 -8.57 1.50 -13.93
CA ALA A 20 -9.45 1.70 -15.07
C ALA A 20 -10.90 2.00 -14.63
N ARG A 21 -11.44 1.16 -13.74
CA ARG A 21 -12.83 1.34 -13.23
C ARG A 21 -12.95 2.61 -12.40
N ALA A 22 -12.02 2.86 -11.48
CA ALA A 22 -12.06 4.03 -10.63
C ALA A 22 -12.01 5.34 -11.45
N LEU A 23 -11.15 5.40 -12.48
CA LEU A 23 -11.05 6.54 -13.38
C LEU A 23 -12.28 6.72 -14.27
N ALA A 24 -12.83 5.62 -14.79
CA ALA A 24 -14.07 5.66 -15.56
C ALA A 24 -15.25 6.22 -14.73
N ASP A 25 -15.36 5.79 -13.47
CA ASP A 25 -16.42 6.21 -12.55
C ASP A 25 -16.38 7.72 -12.21
N ILE A 26 -15.22 8.35 -12.30
CA ILE A 26 -15.05 9.81 -12.08
C ILE A 26 -15.01 10.61 -13.38
N GLY A 27 -15.30 9.97 -14.50
CA GLY A 27 -15.52 10.62 -15.78
C GLY A 27 -14.32 10.71 -16.72
N TRP A 28 -13.20 10.04 -16.42
CA TRP A 28 -12.10 9.89 -17.37
C TRP A 28 -12.54 9.03 -18.56
N GLN A 29 -11.99 9.31 -19.73
CA GLN A 29 -12.14 8.43 -20.88
C GLN A 29 -11.10 7.31 -20.80
N VAL A 30 -11.55 6.13 -20.34
CA VAL A 30 -10.70 4.94 -20.32
C VAL A 30 -10.77 4.30 -21.69
N LEU A 31 -9.64 4.28 -22.40
CA LEU A 31 -9.52 3.62 -23.71
C LEU A 31 -9.38 2.11 -23.51
N GLU A 32 -9.57 1.35 -24.61
CA GLU A 32 -9.38 -0.10 -24.59
C GLU A 32 -8.03 -0.44 -23.94
N PRO A 33 -8.05 -1.31 -22.93
CA PRO A 33 -6.81 -1.70 -22.25
C PRO A 33 -5.92 -2.52 -23.17
N VAL A 34 -4.63 -2.34 -23.03
CA VAL A 34 -3.62 -3.05 -23.80
C VAL A 34 -3.14 -4.26 -23.01
N ASP A 35 -3.26 -5.42 -23.61
CA ASP A 35 -2.65 -6.65 -23.15
C ASP A 35 -1.48 -7.06 -24.07
N ARG A 36 -0.94 -8.25 -23.89
CA ARG A 36 0.20 -8.76 -24.67
C ARG A 36 -0.07 -9.00 -26.17
N SER A 37 -1.33 -8.90 -26.61
CA SER A 37 -1.73 -9.15 -28.01
C SER A 37 -1.75 -7.90 -28.88
N VAL A 38 -1.64 -6.71 -28.27
CA VAL A 38 -1.69 -5.40 -28.95
C VAL A 38 -0.29 -4.91 -29.27
N ASP A 39 -0.10 -4.30 -30.44
CA ASP A 39 1.14 -3.63 -30.81
C ASP A 39 1.38 -2.46 -29.82
N PRO A 40 2.46 -2.49 -29.02
CA PRO A 40 2.71 -1.48 -28.02
C PRO A 40 3.12 -0.12 -28.60
N THR A 41 3.53 -0.03 -29.87
CA THR A 41 4.02 1.21 -30.48
C THR A 41 2.96 2.30 -30.54
N GLU A 42 1.69 1.96 -30.71
CA GLU A 42 0.57 2.90 -30.83
C GLU A 42 -0.07 3.26 -29.47
N VAL A 43 0.38 2.65 -28.40
CA VAL A 43 -0.24 2.77 -27.05
C VAL A 43 -0.27 4.21 -26.53
N GLY A 44 0.76 4.99 -26.83
CA GLY A 44 0.90 6.40 -26.41
C GLY A 44 0.22 7.42 -27.33
N LEU A 45 -0.33 7.02 -28.46
CA LEU A 45 -0.93 7.94 -29.41
C LEU A 45 -2.32 8.40 -28.94
N ASP A 46 -2.60 9.70 -29.08
CA ASP A 46 -3.88 10.33 -28.81
C ASP A 46 -4.47 10.07 -27.39
N VAL A 47 -3.58 9.97 -26.39
CA VAL A 47 -3.95 9.76 -24.99
C VAL A 47 -3.16 10.67 -24.06
N ASP A 48 -3.81 11.23 -23.03
CA ASP A 48 -3.16 12.11 -22.08
C ASP A 48 -2.25 11.33 -21.10
N LEU A 49 -2.64 10.09 -20.74
CA LEU A 49 -1.94 9.23 -19.81
C LEU A 49 -1.89 7.78 -20.30
N VAL A 50 -0.71 7.19 -20.28
CA VAL A 50 -0.49 5.75 -20.32
C VAL A 50 -0.13 5.29 -18.90
N LEU A 51 -0.89 4.33 -18.35
CA LEU A 51 -0.65 3.79 -17.02
C LEU A 51 -0.23 2.32 -17.11
N ILE A 52 1.03 2.04 -16.84
CA ILE A 52 1.61 0.70 -16.86
C ILE A 52 1.35 0.02 -15.51
N ALA A 53 0.57 -1.05 -15.53
CA ALA A 53 0.14 -1.84 -14.38
C ALA A 53 0.58 -3.32 -14.51
N THR A 54 1.68 -3.56 -15.18
CA THR A 54 2.33 -4.87 -15.28
C THR A 54 3.14 -5.19 -14.02
N PRO A 55 3.60 -6.44 -13.82
CA PRO A 55 4.57 -6.74 -12.77
C PRO A 55 5.84 -5.88 -12.91
N ASP A 56 6.44 -5.50 -11.77
CA ASP A 56 7.59 -4.57 -11.72
C ASP A 56 8.72 -4.92 -12.67
N ALA A 57 9.07 -6.21 -12.77
CA ALA A 57 10.12 -6.70 -13.66
C ALA A 57 9.84 -6.46 -15.16
N ALA A 58 8.59 -6.22 -15.55
CA ALA A 58 8.19 -6.00 -16.93
C ALA A 58 8.02 -4.51 -17.29
N ILE A 59 7.97 -3.61 -16.31
CA ILE A 59 7.66 -2.18 -16.53
C ILE A 59 8.64 -1.55 -17.51
N ALA A 60 9.95 -1.73 -17.32
CA ALA A 60 10.97 -1.13 -18.16
C ALA A 60 10.95 -1.67 -19.61
N GLU A 61 10.60 -2.94 -19.81
CA GLU A 61 10.46 -3.54 -21.14
C GLU A 61 9.23 -2.98 -21.86
N VAL A 62 8.11 -2.93 -21.17
CA VAL A 62 6.86 -2.36 -21.69
C VAL A 62 7.04 -0.88 -22.03
N ALA A 63 7.67 -0.10 -21.16
CA ALA A 63 7.91 1.31 -21.43
C ALA A 63 8.76 1.53 -22.71
N ARG A 64 9.81 0.73 -22.90
CA ARG A 64 10.66 0.82 -24.10
C ARG A 64 9.95 0.42 -25.40
N ALA A 65 8.92 -0.38 -25.32
CA ALA A 65 8.14 -0.80 -26.49
C ALA A 65 7.11 0.26 -26.92
N ILE A 66 6.74 1.21 -26.04
CA ILE A 66 5.80 2.29 -26.36
C ILE A 66 6.58 3.43 -27.05
N GLU A 67 6.04 3.95 -28.16
CA GLU A 67 6.68 5.09 -28.87
C GLU A 67 6.61 6.36 -27.98
N PRO A 68 7.76 7.05 -27.75
CA PRO A 68 7.77 8.27 -26.95
C PRO A 68 6.95 9.39 -27.56
N SER A 69 6.12 10.03 -26.74
CA SER A 69 5.30 11.19 -27.11
C SER A 69 5.71 12.41 -26.29
N SER A 70 5.69 13.60 -26.89
CA SER A 70 5.95 14.85 -26.20
C SER A 70 4.74 15.40 -25.43
N THR A 71 3.59 14.75 -25.52
CA THR A 71 2.33 15.22 -24.92
C THR A 71 1.71 14.20 -23.96
N THR A 72 2.11 12.94 -24.03
CA THR A 72 1.56 11.85 -23.22
C THR A 72 2.41 11.63 -21.98
N VAL A 73 1.78 11.62 -20.81
CA VAL A 73 2.42 11.19 -19.57
C VAL A 73 2.45 9.67 -19.54
N VAL A 74 3.61 9.07 -19.29
CA VAL A 74 3.75 7.63 -19.05
C VAL A 74 4.02 7.41 -17.56
N ALA A 75 3.17 6.65 -16.90
CA ALA A 75 3.26 6.38 -15.48
C ALA A 75 3.16 4.88 -15.18
N HIS A 76 3.65 4.45 -14.01
CA HIS A 76 3.47 3.10 -13.51
C HIS A 76 2.89 3.05 -12.09
N LEU A 77 2.40 1.87 -11.67
CA LEU A 77 1.79 1.64 -10.34
C LEU A 77 2.74 1.03 -9.31
N SER A 78 4.02 0.78 -9.63
CA SER A 78 4.97 0.18 -8.68
C SER A 78 5.27 1.11 -7.51
N GLY A 79 5.25 0.56 -6.30
CA GLY A 79 5.73 1.25 -5.09
C GLY A 79 7.23 1.14 -4.87
N ALA A 80 7.90 0.22 -5.59
CA ALA A 80 9.32 -0.09 -5.43
C ALA A 80 10.22 0.64 -6.43
N LEU A 81 9.67 1.06 -7.59
CA LEU A 81 10.42 1.67 -8.70
C LEU A 81 10.17 3.17 -8.79
N GLY A 82 11.19 3.93 -9.22
CA GLY A 82 11.09 5.33 -9.58
C GLY A 82 10.65 5.54 -11.03
N PRO A 83 10.36 6.79 -11.44
CA PRO A 83 9.95 7.10 -12.81
C PRO A 83 11.07 6.91 -13.87
N ASP A 84 12.33 6.82 -13.46
CA ASP A 84 13.50 6.62 -14.33
C ASP A 84 13.43 5.34 -15.16
N VAL A 85 12.78 4.28 -14.64
CA VAL A 85 12.59 3.00 -15.37
C VAL A 85 11.75 3.15 -16.65
N LEU A 86 11.05 4.26 -16.79
CA LEU A 86 10.19 4.57 -17.93
C LEU A 86 10.96 5.29 -19.08
N ALA A 87 12.30 5.41 -18.99
CA ALA A 87 13.08 5.93 -20.11
C ALA A 87 12.82 5.11 -21.40
N PRO A 88 12.70 5.76 -22.60
CA PRO A 88 13.09 7.14 -22.92
C PRO A 88 11.96 8.19 -22.89
N HIS A 89 10.80 7.93 -22.30
CA HIS A 89 9.68 8.88 -22.32
C HIS A 89 10.05 10.22 -21.67
N PRO A 90 9.70 11.39 -22.25
CA PRO A 90 10.03 12.69 -21.68
C PRO A 90 9.18 13.02 -20.44
N HIS A 91 7.91 12.59 -20.37
CA HIS A 91 6.98 12.84 -19.29
C HIS A 91 6.74 11.55 -18.50
N ARG A 92 7.63 11.28 -17.54
CA ARG A 92 7.64 10.05 -16.74
C ARG A 92 7.11 10.31 -15.33
N ALA A 93 6.36 9.33 -14.81
CA ALA A 93 5.82 9.42 -13.46
C ALA A 93 5.58 8.05 -12.81
N ALA A 94 5.45 8.04 -11.49
CA ALA A 94 5.03 6.91 -10.69
C ALA A 94 3.87 7.32 -9.78
N ILE A 95 2.81 6.53 -9.75
CA ILE A 95 1.64 6.70 -8.88
C ILE A 95 1.33 5.37 -8.20
N HIS A 96 1.68 5.24 -6.93
CA HIS A 96 1.43 4.02 -6.17
C HIS A 96 0.27 4.20 -5.20
N PRO A 97 -0.90 3.58 -5.45
CA PRO A 97 -2.00 3.57 -4.50
C PRO A 97 -1.63 2.74 -3.27
N LEU A 98 -1.60 3.36 -2.09
CA LEU A 98 -1.30 2.68 -0.83
C LEU A 98 -2.55 1.96 -0.31
N THR A 99 -2.97 0.92 -1.02
CA THR A 99 -4.15 0.13 -0.69
C THR A 99 -4.05 -1.30 -1.24
N SER A 100 -4.77 -2.23 -0.62
CA SER A 100 -4.86 -3.60 -1.10
C SER A 100 -5.95 -3.73 -2.18
N MET A 101 -5.61 -4.33 -3.31
CA MET A 101 -6.50 -4.53 -4.47
C MET A 101 -6.64 -6.02 -4.81
N PRO A 102 -7.38 -6.81 -4.01
CA PRO A 102 -7.51 -8.25 -4.22
C PRO A 102 -8.28 -8.58 -5.50
N THR A 103 -9.22 -7.72 -5.89
CA THR A 103 -9.94 -7.75 -7.18
C THR A 103 -10.03 -6.33 -7.74
N ALA A 104 -10.32 -6.20 -9.04
CA ALA A 104 -10.52 -4.90 -9.68
C ALA A 104 -11.69 -4.12 -9.05
N ASP A 105 -12.80 -4.79 -8.72
CA ASP A 105 -13.98 -4.16 -8.13
C ASP A 105 -13.71 -3.60 -6.74
N ILE A 106 -13.14 -4.42 -5.85
CA ILE A 106 -12.80 -3.99 -4.49
C ILE A 106 -11.74 -2.90 -4.53
N GLY A 107 -10.74 -3.03 -5.42
CA GLY A 107 -9.71 -2.02 -5.62
C GLY A 107 -10.30 -0.68 -6.05
N ALA A 108 -11.18 -0.64 -7.04
CA ALA A 108 -11.82 0.57 -7.52
C ALA A 108 -12.62 1.30 -6.41
N LEU A 109 -13.36 0.56 -5.60
CA LEU A 109 -14.07 1.12 -4.46
C LEU A 109 -13.12 1.73 -3.42
N ARG A 110 -11.99 1.07 -3.14
CA ARG A 110 -10.98 1.55 -2.17
C ARG A 110 -10.25 2.79 -2.67
N LEU A 111 -9.89 2.83 -3.96
CA LEU A 111 -9.24 4.00 -4.59
C LEU A 111 -10.06 5.28 -4.43
N ARG A 112 -11.40 5.18 -4.35
CA ARG A 112 -12.34 6.30 -4.22
C ARG A 112 -12.75 6.60 -2.77
N ARG A 113 -12.15 5.95 -1.77
CA ARG A 113 -12.45 6.14 -0.35
C ARG A 113 -11.26 6.70 0.41
N SER A 114 -10.85 7.94 0.08
CA SER A 114 -9.73 8.63 0.75
C SER A 114 -8.41 7.85 0.71
N CYS A 115 -8.12 7.16 -0.40
CA CYS A 115 -6.88 6.43 -0.59
C CYS A 115 -5.67 7.38 -0.56
N TRP A 116 -4.57 6.95 0.04
CA TRP A 116 -3.29 7.63 -0.06
C TRP A 116 -2.52 7.14 -1.29
N PHE A 117 -1.79 8.07 -1.93
CA PHE A 117 -0.98 7.79 -3.10
C PHE A 117 0.43 8.33 -2.90
N ALA A 118 1.44 7.49 -3.14
CA ALA A 118 2.81 7.96 -3.31
C ALA A 118 2.98 8.43 -4.75
N LEU A 119 3.40 9.68 -4.94
CA LEU A 119 3.61 10.30 -6.24
C LEU A 119 5.08 10.62 -6.43
N ASP A 120 5.56 10.38 -7.66
CA ASP A 120 6.86 10.82 -8.13
C ASP A 120 6.78 11.15 -9.63
N ALA A 121 7.45 12.21 -10.07
CA ALA A 121 7.43 12.62 -11.46
C ALA A 121 8.66 13.44 -11.82
N GLU A 122 9.14 13.30 -13.06
CA GLU A 122 10.31 13.99 -13.54
C GLU A 122 10.04 15.42 -14.02
N THR A 123 8.79 15.72 -14.39
CA THR A 123 8.40 17.05 -14.86
C THR A 123 7.21 17.59 -14.10
N PRO A 124 7.05 18.93 -13.98
CA PRO A 124 5.87 19.54 -13.38
C PRO A 124 4.57 19.08 -14.05
N GLU A 125 4.55 18.97 -15.36
CA GLU A 125 3.37 18.56 -16.13
C GLU A 125 2.94 17.12 -15.78
N SER A 126 3.92 16.22 -15.62
CA SER A 126 3.65 14.86 -15.16
C SER A 126 3.10 14.85 -13.74
N MET A 127 3.64 15.67 -12.85
CA MET A 127 3.14 15.79 -11.48
C MET A 127 1.71 16.33 -11.42
N ASP A 128 1.42 17.40 -12.18
CA ASP A 128 0.07 17.98 -12.27
C ASP A 128 -0.95 16.96 -12.78
N CYS A 129 -0.55 16.10 -13.72
CA CYS A 129 -1.38 15.00 -14.20
C CYS A 129 -1.71 14.03 -13.04
N LEU A 130 -0.71 13.56 -12.27
CA LEU A 130 -0.93 12.64 -11.16
C LEU A 130 -1.75 13.27 -10.03
N GLU A 131 -1.45 14.51 -9.65
CA GLU A 131 -2.20 15.22 -8.61
C GLU A 131 -3.67 15.41 -8.99
N SER A 132 -3.95 15.57 -10.29
CA SER A 132 -5.33 15.64 -10.76
C SER A 132 -6.07 14.31 -10.60
N ILE A 133 -5.40 13.18 -10.87
CA ILE A 133 -5.98 11.85 -10.64
C ILE A 133 -6.33 11.67 -9.17
N VAL A 134 -5.39 11.99 -8.27
CA VAL A 134 -5.59 11.86 -6.83
C VAL A 134 -6.75 12.73 -6.35
N ARG A 135 -6.80 13.98 -6.79
CA ARG A 135 -7.89 14.93 -6.46
C ARG A 135 -9.24 14.44 -6.97
N ASP A 136 -9.30 13.99 -8.22
CA ASP A 136 -10.54 13.52 -8.84
C ASP A 136 -11.05 12.23 -8.16
N LEU A 137 -10.15 11.37 -7.66
CA LEU A 137 -10.49 10.20 -6.85
C LEU A 137 -10.87 10.53 -5.39
N GLY A 138 -10.71 11.78 -4.95
CA GLY A 138 -10.92 12.18 -3.55
C GLY A 138 -9.85 11.63 -2.61
N GLY A 139 -8.66 11.33 -3.12
CA GLY A 139 -7.54 10.78 -2.39
C GLY A 139 -6.64 11.85 -1.75
N ARG A 140 -5.56 11.40 -1.15
CA ARG A 140 -4.47 12.22 -0.60
C ARG A 140 -3.14 11.74 -1.20
N SER A 141 -2.16 12.62 -1.29
CA SER A 141 -0.85 12.26 -1.83
C SER A 141 0.30 12.68 -0.91
N PHE A 142 1.41 12.01 -1.08
CA PHE A 142 2.72 12.36 -0.52
C PHE A 142 3.82 11.96 -1.49
N ARG A 143 5.02 12.49 -1.27
CA ARG A 143 6.23 12.15 -2.04
C ARG A 143 7.15 11.26 -1.20
N VAL A 144 7.89 10.41 -1.87
CA VAL A 144 8.91 9.55 -1.25
C VAL A 144 10.23 9.80 -1.96
N ASP A 145 11.26 10.20 -1.21
CA ASP A 145 12.61 10.32 -1.75
C ASP A 145 13.08 8.97 -2.31
N GLU A 146 13.76 8.98 -3.45
CA GLU A 146 14.29 7.76 -4.08
C GLU A 146 15.13 6.93 -3.11
N SER A 147 16.00 7.56 -2.33
CA SER A 147 16.83 6.90 -1.31
C SER A 147 16.03 6.19 -0.19
N ARG A 148 14.74 6.50 -0.03
CA ARG A 148 13.85 5.94 0.99
C ARG A 148 12.74 5.05 0.41
N ARG A 149 12.70 4.88 -0.89
CA ARG A 149 11.65 4.12 -1.60
C ARG A 149 11.56 2.67 -1.12
N ALA A 150 12.70 2.00 -0.94
CA ALA A 150 12.73 0.64 -0.41
C ALA A 150 12.13 0.53 0.99
N ASN A 151 12.41 1.51 1.88
CA ASN A 151 11.83 1.55 3.23
C ASN A 151 10.32 1.77 3.17
N TYR A 152 9.87 2.69 2.31
CA TYR A 152 8.45 2.93 2.08
C TYR A 152 7.73 1.67 1.62
N HIS A 153 8.26 0.98 0.60
CA HIS A 153 7.62 -0.22 0.07
C HIS A 153 7.65 -1.38 1.08
N ALA A 154 8.74 -1.53 1.85
CA ALA A 154 8.82 -2.49 2.94
C ALA A 154 7.76 -2.23 4.02
N ALA A 155 7.54 -0.96 4.40
CA ALA A 155 6.48 -0.60 5.35
C ALA A 155 5.08 -0.93 4.80
N ALA A 156 4.82 -0.69 3.51
CA ALA A 156 3.58 -1.07 2.87
C ALA A 156 3.36 -2.60 2.87
N ALA A 157 4.43 -3.38 2.60
CA ALA A 157 4.38 -4.85 2.67
C ALA A 157 4.09 -5.33 4.11
N ILE A 158 4.72 -4.74 5.12
CA ILE A 158 4.47 -5.06 6.53
C ILE A 158 3.00 -4.77 6.89
N ALA A 159 2.50 -3.59 6.52
CA ALA A 159 1.13 -3.17 6.86
C ALA A 159 0.03 -3.90 6.07
N SER A 160 0.36 -4.67 5.05
CA SER A 160 -0.60 -5.39 4.21
C SER A 160 -0.29 -6.89 4.13
N ASN A 161 0.73 -7.28 3.38
CA ASN A 161 1.03 -8.69 3.09
C ASN A 161 1.40 -9.48 4.36
N HIS A 162 2.20 -8.88 5.26
CA HIS A 162 2.61 -9.55 6.49
C HIS A 162 1.46 -9.65 7.49
N VAL A 163 0.48 -8.72 7.47
CA VAL A 163 -0.76 -8.86 8.26
C VAL A 163 -1.54 -10.10 7.80
N VAL A 164 -1.62 -10.36 6.49
CA VAL A 164 -2.27 -11.60 6.00
C VAL A 164 -1.52 -12.85 6.48
N ALA A 165 -0.19 -12.85 6.42
CA ALA A 165 0.62 -13.96 6.91
C ALA A 165 0.46 -14.17 8.42
N LEU A 166 0.45 -13.08 9.20
CA LEU A 166 0.20 -13.10 10.64
C LEU A 166 -1.17 -13.70 10.98
N LEU A 167 -2.22 -13.29 10.27
CA LEU A 167 -3.56 -13.84 10.47
C LEU A 167 -3.68 -15.29 10.04
N GLY A 168 -2.93 -15.73 9.03
CA GLY A 168 -2.83 -17.15 8.67
C GLY A 168 -2.20 -18.00 9.78
N SER A 169 -1.18 -17.49 10.50
CA SER A 169 -0.64 -18.13 11.69
C SER A 169 -1.66 -18.15 12.84
N ALA A 170 -2.31 -17.02 13.10
CA ALA A 170 -3.37 -16.96 14.12
C ALA A 170 -4.51 -17.94 13.83
N GLU A 171 -4.91 -18.11 12.57
CA GLU A 171 -5.93 -19.07 12.14
C GLU A 171 -5.54 -20.51 12.49
N ARG A 172 -4.29 -20.91 12.21
CA ARG A 172 -3.81 -22.27 12.53
C ARG A 172 -3.79 -22.51 14.05
N VAL A 173 -3.26 -21.57 14.81
CA VAL A 173 -3.25 -21.66 16.28
C VAL A 173 -4.67 -21.67 16.87
N ALA A 174 -5.57 -20.86 16.31
CA ALA A 174 -6.97 -20.82 16.73
C ALA A 174 -7.73 -22.12 16.43
N ALA A 175 -7.41 -22.79 15.31
CA ALA A 175 -8.01 -24.06 14.93
C ALA A 175 -7.73 -25.15 15.96
N ASP A 176 -6.53 -25.20 16.54
CA ASP A 176 -6.18 -26.14 17.63
C ASP A 176 -7.03 -25.91 18.89
N ALA A 177 -7.49 -24.70 19.12
CA ALA A 177 -8.40 -24.34 20.20
C ALA A 177 -9.89 -24.50 19.82
N GLY A 178 -10.19 -24.90 18.57
CA GLY A 178 -11.56 -25.03 18.05
C GLY A 178 -12.28 -23.70 17.85
N VAL A 179 -11.55 -22.60 17.68
CA VAL A 179 -12.11 -21.25 17.52
C VAL A 179 -11.97 -20.79 16.06
N PRO A 180 -13.06 -20.37 15.40
CA PRO A 180 -13.00 -19.90 14.02
C PRO A 180 -12.28 -18.55 13.91
N ILE A 181 -11.58 -18.33 12.79
CA ILE A 181 -10.80 -17.09 12.55
C ILE A 181 -11.69 -15.83 12.58
N GLU A 182 -12.96 -15.95 12.21
CA GLU A 182 -13.92 -14.85 12.20
C GLU A 182 -14.04 -14.16 13.57
N ALA A 183 -13.94 -14.94 14.68
CA ALA A 183 -13.94 -14.38 16.03
C ALA A 183 -12.74 -13.47 16.29
N TYR A 184 -11.58 -13.78 15.69
CA TYR A 184 -10.37 -12.97 15.83
C TYR A 184 -10.37 -11.77 14.88
N LEU A 185 -11.11 -11.79 13.76
CA LEU A 185 -11.18 -10.64 12.86
C LEU A 185 -11.82 -9.41 13.54
N GLU A 186 -12.78 -9.62 14.46
CA GLU A 186 -13.34 -8.52 15.27
C GLU A 186 -12.29 -7.94 16.24
N LEU A 187 -11.48 -8.82 16.87
CA LEU A 187 -10.37 -8.38 17.71
C LEU A 187 -9.34 -7.57 16.92
N VAL A 188 -9.03 -7.99 15.69
CA VAL A 188 -8.10 -7.25 14.80
C VAL A 188 -8.65 -5.86 14.47
N ARG A 189 -9.95 -5.73 14.13
CA ARG A 189 -10.59 -4.43 13.86
C ARG A 189 -10.49 -3.52 15.09
N ALA A 190 -10.86 -4.00 16.25
CA ALA A 190 -10.75 -3.23 17.49
C ALA A 190 -9.28 -2.82 17.81
N THR A 191 -8.31 -3.66 17.46
CA THR A 191 -6.89 -3.32 17.61
C THR A 191 -6.48 -2.19 16.67
N ILE A 192 -6.95 -2.19 15.42
CA ILE A 192 -6.70 -1.10 14.47
C ILE A 192 -7.35 0.20 14.96
N ASP A 193 -8.60 0.15 15.41
CA ASP A 193 -9.32 1.31 15.96
C ASP A 193 -8.54 1.90 17.17
N ASN A 194 -8.05 1.05 18.08
CA ASN A 194 -7.22 1.50 19.20
C ASN A 194 -5.91 2.17 18.72
N ILE A 195 -5.28 1.66 17.66
CA ILE A 195 -4.07 2.27 17.09
C ILE A 195 -4.39 3.64 16.47
N GLU A 196 -5.54 3.79 15.82
CA GLU A 196 -5.99 5.08 15.26
C GLU A 196 -6.23 6.12 16.37
N ASP A 197 -6.85 5.71 17.48
CA ASP A 197 -7.23 6.59 18.57
C ASP A 197 -6.05 6.96 19.50
N LEU A 198 -5.18 5.98 19.79
CA LEU A 198 -4.15 6.09 20.85
C LEU A 198 -2.72 6.12 20.31
N GLY A 199 -2.52 5.69 19.07
CA GLY A 199 -1.19 5.43 18.52
C GLY A 199 -0.65 4.05 18.90
N VAL A 200 0.41 3.61 18.20
CA VAL A 200 0.93 2.23 18.29
C VAL A 200 1.41 1.87 19.71
N ALA A 201 2.03 2.80 20.41
CA ALA A 201 2.62 2.52 21.72
C ALA A 201 1.54 2.31 22.80
N ASP A 202 0.54 3.21 22.84
CA ASP A 202 -0.48 3.24 23.90
C ASP A 202 -1.65 2.27 23.61
N ALA A 203 -1.81 1.85 22.36
CA ALA A 203 -2.76 0.80 21.99
C ALA A 203 -2.31 -0.60 22.43
N LEU A 204 -1.02 -0.78 22.79
CA LEU A 204 -0.49 -2.09 23.11
C LEU A 204 -1.00 -2.60 24.46
N THR A 205 -1.59 -3.79 24.44
CA THR A 205 -2.09 -4.52 25.61
C THR A 205 -1.55 -5.95 25.65
N GLY A 206 -1.97 -6.75 26.62
CA GLY A 206 -1.64 -8.17 26.69
C GLY A 206 -0.45 -8.52 27.60
N PRO A 207 -0.03 -9.81 27.63
CA PRO A 207 0.92 -10.31 28.63
C PRO A 207 2.31 -9.67 28.50
N VAL A 208 2.82 -9.47 27.29
CA VAL A 208 4.14 -8.85 27.05
C VAL A 208 4.16 -7.41 27.57
N ALA A 209 3.10 -6.63 27.32
CA ALA A 209 2.99 -5.26 27.80
C ALA A 209 2.98 -5.16 29.35
N ARG A 210 2.45 -6.19 30.01
CA ARG A 210 2.40 -6.26 31.48
C ARG A 210 3.56 -7.01 32.12
N GLY A 211 4.50 -7.55 31.33
CA GLY A 211 5.60 -8.37 31.83
C GLY A 211 5.19 -9.75 32.36
N ASP A 212 4.03 -10.26 31.95
CA ASP A 212 3.50 -11.58 32.36
C ASP A 212 4.15 -12.71 31.55
N TRP A 213 5.40 -13.01 31.91
CA TRP A 213 6.21 -14.01 31.22
C TRP A 213 5.73 -15.45 31.45
N ASP A 214 5.01 -15.71 32.55
CA ASP A 214 4.42 -17.02 32.83
C ASP A 214 3.32 -17.33 31.81
N THR A 215 2.53 -16.33 31.42
CA THR A 215 1.52 -16.48 30.36
C THR A 215 2.21 -16.69 28.99
N VAL A 216 3.28 -15.95 28.69
CA VAL A 216 4.05 -16.16 27.46
C VAL A 216 4.63 -17.58 27.41
N ALA A 217 5.16 -18.10 28.53
CA ALA A 217 5.67 -19.45 28.60
C ALA A 217 4.58 -20.51 28.37
N ARG A 218 3.37 -20.31 28.92
CA ARG A 218 2.21 -21.19 28.65
C ARG A 218 1.77 -21.16 27.19
N HIS A 219 1.78 -20.00 26.54
CA HIS A 219 1.50 -19.90 25.10
C HIS A 219 2.50 -20.72 24.29
N ARG A 220 3.81 -20.55 24.55
CA ARG A 220 4.87 -21.29 23.85
C ARG A 220 4.77 -22.80 24.04
N ALA A 221 4.30 -23.26 25.21
CA ALA A 221 4.10 -24.69 25.47
C ALA A 221 2.88 -25.29 24.75
N ALA A 222 1.91 -24.46 24.38
CA ALA A 222 0.67 -24.88 23.73
C ALA A 222 0.69 -24.74 22.20
N ILE A 223 1.50 -23.83 21.65
CA ILE A 223 1.58 -23.55 20.21
C ILE A 223 2.38 -24.67 19.51
N ASP A 224 1.91 -25.09 18.33
CA ASP A 224 2.63 -26.05 17.49
C ASP A 224 4.08 -25.55 17.21
N PRO A 225 5.09 -26.43 17.30
CA PRO A 225 6.49 -26.05 17.07
C PRO A 225 6.76 -25.32 15.76
N SER A 226 5.99 -25.57 14.69
CA SER A 226 6.13 -24.89 13.41
C SER A 226 5.73 -23.39 13.43
N GLU A 227 4.95 -22.95 14.41
CA GLU A 227 4.51 -21.56 14.57
C GLU A 227 5.36 -20.79 15.61
N LEU A 228 6.25 -21.47 16.37
CA LEU A 228 6.99 -20.83 17.46
C LEU A 228 7.98 -19.78 16.98
N GLU A 229 8.62 -19.95 15.83
CA GLU A 229 9.59 -18.98 15.30
C GLU A 229 8.91 -17.62 15.09
N LEU A 230 7.74 -17.60 14.45
CA LEU A 230 6.98 -16.38 14.24
C LEU A 230 6.47 -15.81 15.56
N TYR A 231 5.93 -16.65 16.45
CA TYR A 231 5.44 -16.21 17.74
C TYR A 231 6.55 -15.52 18.57
N ASP A 232 7.73 -16.12 18.67
CA ASP A 232 8.86 -15.56 19.42
C ASP A 232 9.37 -14.26 18.80
N ALA A 233 9.43 -14.16 17.47
CA ALA A 233 9.79 -12.93 16.77
C ALA A 233 8.79 -11.79 17.07
N LEU A 234 7.50 -12.10 17.15
CA LEU A 234 6.45 -11.15 17.51
C LEU A 234 6.52 -10.74 18.98
N VAL A 235 6.80 -11.64 19.90
CA VAL A 235 7.05 -11.32 21.32
C VAL A 235 8.18 -10.30 21.44
N GLU A 236 9.29 -10.52 20.74
CA GLU A 236 10.42 -9.61 20.75
C GLU A 236 10.10 -8.26 20.08
N ALA A 237 9.34 -8.27 18.99
CA ALA A 237 8.86 -7.04 18.36
C ALA A 237 7.93 -6.24 19.29
N THR A 238 7.06 -6.93 20.02
CA THR A 238 6.16 -6.32 21.01
C THR A 238 6.95 -5.69 22.18
N ARG A 239 8.01 -6.34 22.66
CA ARG A 239 8.90 -5.74 23.66
C ARG A 239 9.52 -4.42 23.20
N ARG A 240 9.98 -4.34 21.96
CA ARG A 240 10.51 -3.08 21.40
C ARG A 240 9.49 -1.94 21.40
N VAL A 241 8.20 -2.25 21.21
CA VAL A 241 7.12 -1.25 21.32
C VAL A 241 7.01 -0.75 22.78
N VAL A 242 7.02 -1.66 23.76
CA VAL A 242 7.01 -1.31 25.20
C VAL A 242 8.20 -0.41 25.58
N ASP A 243 9.40 -0.80 25.18
CA ASP A 243 10.64 -0.06 25.50
C ASP A 243 10.60 1.36 24.91
N SER A 244 10.07 1.52 23.70
CA SER A 244 9.94 2.82 23.05
C SER A 244 8.90 3.74 23.70
N SER A 245 7.83 3.21 24.28
CA SER A 245 6.83 3.98 25.03
C SER A 245 7.42 4.50 26.35
N THR A 246 8.12 3.65 27.07
CA THR A 246 8.78 4.01 28.34
C THR A 246 9.83 5.12 28.16
N GLN A 247 10.61 5.09 27.05
CA GLN A 247 11.57 6.14 26.73
C GLN A 247 10.90 7.48 26.40
N ARG A 248 9.73 7.47 25.74
CA ARG A 248 8.96 8.70 25.47
C ARG A 248 8.41 9.32 26.75
N GLU A 249 7.85 8.53 27.66
CA GLU A 249 7.36 9.02 28.94
C GLU A 249 8.46 9.63 29.80
N SER A 250 9.65 9.03 29.81
CA SER A 250 10.80 9.54 30.57
C SER A 250 11.41 10.83 29.98
N SER A 251 11.13 11.14 28.73
CA SER A 251 11.61 12.37 28.05
C SER A 251 10.62 13.54 28.08
N LEU A 252 9.39 13.32 28.57
CA LEU A 252 8.40 14.39 28.73
C LEU A 252 8.69 15.20 30.01
N PRO A 253 8.60 16.55 29.99
CA PRO A 253 8.70 17.34 31.20
C PRO A 253 7.57 16.98 32.17
N PRO A 254 7.81 17.04 33.50
CA PRO A 254 6.81 16.71 34.50
C PRO A 254 5.55 17.56 34.29
N ARG A 255 4.38 16.92 34.35
CA ARG A 255 3.10 17.66 34.26
C ARG A 255 3.05 18.72 35.35
N PRO A 256 2.56 19.97 35.04
CA PRO A 256 2.32 20.95 36.09
C PRO A 256 1.39 20.34 37.14
N THR A 257 1.82 20.35 38.40
CA THR A 257 0.95 20.02 39.52
C THR A 257 -0.03 21.17 39.69
N ASP A 258 -1.31 20.90 39.40
CA ASP A 258 -2.40 21.83 39.74
C ASP A 258 -2.37 22.08 41.25
N SER A 259 -2.08 23.34 41.63
CA SER A 259 -2.10 23.84 43.01
C SER A 259 -3.43 24.54 43.25
#